data_e067a0749fd5ea44d5968cda171458c8
#
_entry.id   e067a0749fd5ea44d5968cda171458c8
#
_cell.length_a   1.000
_cell.length_b   1.000
_cell.length_c   1.000
_cell.angle_alpha   90.00
_cell.angle_beta   90.00
_cell.angle_gamma   90.00
#
_symmetry.space_group_name_H-M   'P 1'
#
loop_
_entity.id
_entity.type
_entity.pdbx_description
1 polymer ?
#
loop_
_entity_poly.entity_id
_entity_poly.type
_entity_poly.pdbx_seq_one_letter_code
_entity_poly.pdbx_strand_id
1 'polypeptide(L)'
;KRAGSASLFIRGSRSRSQLKSLPVGLIVFDEVDEMNQDNIVLAAERTSGQKNWQHFYLSTPTIDDIGINLYYQDSTQDNFFFPCPHCGQQIELVFPESLRATIRTPRRSATPTSSARSVRLHSITKPSPSF
;
A
#
# COMPACT_ATOMS: atom_id res chain seq x y z
N LYS A 1 16.44 15.07 9.33
CA LYS A 1 15.51 16.22 9.40
C LYS A 1 14.86 16.26 10.79
N ARG A 2 14.50 17.43 11.28
CA ARG A 2 13.83 17.61 12.58
C ARG A 2 12.51 18.36 12.39
N ALA A 3 11.50 17.97 13.16
CA ALA A 3 10.21 18.64 13.25
C ALA A 3 9.83 18.74 14.74
N GLY A 4 10.02 19.91 15.34
CA GLY A 4 9.89 20.06 16.79
C GLY A 4 10.90 19.20 17.54
N SER A 5 10.41 18.36 18.46
CA SER A 5 11.23 17.38 19.22
C SER A 5 11.46 16.06 18.43
N ALA A 6 10.76 15.84 17.33
CA ALA A 6 10.90 14.64 16.53
C ALA A 6 12.07 14.74 15.54
N SER A 7 12.75 13.62 15.30
CA SER A 7 13.83 13.51 14.34
C SER A 7 13.53 12.42 13.32
N LEU A 8 13.66 12.74 12.04
CA LEU A 8 13.54 11.79 10.95
C LEU A 8 14.92 11.44 10.40
N PHE A 9 15.20 10.15 10.34
CA PHE A 9 16.42 9.59 9.76
C PHE A 9 16.03 8.76 8.52
N ILE A 10 16.65 9.06 7.39
CA ILE A 10 16.50 8.27 6.15
C ILE A 10 17.80 7.52 5.95
N ARG A 11 17.71 6.19 5.80
CA ARG A 11 18.86 5.28 5.68
C ARG A 11 18.64 4.31 4.52
N GLY A 12 19.72 3.97 3.84
CA GLY A 12 19.69 2.90 2.85
C GLY A 12 19.72 1.52 3.51
N SER A 13 18.94 0.58 2.99
CA SER A 13 18.82 -0.78 3.54
C SER A 13 20.01 -1.69 3.23
N ARG A 14 20.86 -1.32 2.27
CA ARG A 14 21.97 -2.18 1.79
C ARG A 14 23.15 -2.24 2.75
N SER A 15 23.34 -1.21 3.60
CA SER A 15 24.49 -1.10 4.50
C SER A 15 24.10 -1.45 5.93
N ARG A 16 24.57 -2.59 6.42
CA ARG A 16 24.36 -3.01 7.83
C ARG A 16 24.88 -1.99 8.84
N SER A 17 25.95 -1.26 8.51
CA SER A 17 26.51 -0.23 9.39
C SER A 17 25.56 0.97 9.56
N GLN A 18 24.82 1.33 8.53
CA GLN A 18 23.82 2.41 8.59
C GLN A 18 22.59 2.05 9.41
N LEU A 19 22.28 0.76 9.52
CA LEU A 19 21.14 0.24 10.25
C LEU A 19 21.46 0.03 11.74
N LYS A 20 22.73 0.08 12.14
CA LYS A 20 23.15 -0.07 13.53
C LYS A 20 23.17 1.28 14.25
N SER A 21 23.11 1.23 15.57
CA SER A 21 23.46 2.34 16.47
C SER A 21 22.48 3.51 16.59
N LEU A 22 21.23 3.37 16.12
CA LEU A 22 20.24 4.43 16.25
C LEU A 22 18.96 3.88 16.90
N PRO A 23 18.72 4.13 18.21
CA PRO A 23 17.46 3.76 18.84
C PRO A 23 16.34 4.65 18.30
N VAL A 24 15.25 4.04 17.84
CA VAL A 24 14.08 4.73 17.28
C VAL A 24 12.79 4.09 17.80
N GLY A 25 11.73 4.89 17.92
CA GLY A 25 10.41 4.40 18.32
C GLY A 25 9.53 3.98 17.15
N LEU A 26 9.85 4.46 15.95
CA LEU A 26 9.11 4.15 14.73
C LEU A 26 10.07 3.83 13.60
N ILE A 27 9.80 2.74 12.87
CA ILE A 27 10.49 2.42 11.62
C ILE A 27 9.46 2.26 10.51
N VAL A 28 9.77 2.85 9.36
CA VAL A 28 9.04 2.61 8.11
C VAL A 28 10.00 1.91 7.16
N PHE A 29 9.67 0.70 6.76
CA PHE A 29 10.36 -0.07 5.74
C PHE A 29 9.63 0.16 4.41
N ASP A 30 10.32 0.76 3.47
CA ASP A 30 9.80 1.06 2.14
C ASP A 30 10.45 0.16 1.11
N GLU A 31 9.67 -0.41 0.18
CA GLU A 31 10.11 -1.40 -0.81
C GLU A 31 10.68 -2.68 -0.15
N VAL A 32 9.89 -3.28 0.76
CA VAL A 32 10.29 -4.47 1.54
C VAL A 32 10.73 -5.64 0.67
N ASP A 33 10.06 -5.85 -0.47
CA ASP A 33 10.38 -6.95 -1.39
C ASP A 33 11.75 -6.79 -2.06
N GLU A 34 12.23 -5.54 -2.20
CA GLU A 34 13.55 -5.22 -2.75
C GLU A 34 14.66 -5.22 -1.68
N MET A 35 14.28 -5.35 -0.40
CA MET A 35 15.23 -5.31 0.71
C MET A 35 15.81 -6.71 0.99
N ASN A 36 17.06 -6.73 1.49
CA ASN A 36 17.59 -7.93 2.12
C ASN A 36 16.86 -8.18 3.44
N GLN A 37 16.20 -9.33 3.57
CA GLN A 37 15.34 -9.67 4.71
C GLN A 37 16.12 -9.70 6.04
N ASP A 38 17.39 -10.13 6.04
CA ASP A 38 18.24 -10.09 7.24
C ASP A 38 18.47 -8.66 7.73
N ASN A 39 18.50 -7.71 6.82
CA ASN A 39 18.68 -6.29 7.16
C ASN A 39 17.41 -5.69 7.75
N ILE A 40 16.22 -6.19 7.39
CA ILE A 40 14.95 -5.81 8.00
C ILE A 40 14.95 -6.23 9.48
N VAL A 41 15.29 -7.49 9.76
CA VAL A 41 15.40 -8.01 11.12
C VAL A 41 16.40 -7.18 11.95
N LEU A 42 17.58 -6.92 11.39
CA LEU A 42 18.59 -6.10 12.05
C LEU A 42 18.12 -4.67 12.35
N ALA A 43 17.35 -4.05 11.45
CA ALA A 43 16.80 -2.73 11.66
C ALA A 43 15.67 -2.75 12.71
N ALA A 44 14.79 -3.75 12.69
CA ALA A 44 13.71 -3.92 13.66
C ALA A 44 14.22 -3.99 15.11
N GLU A 45 15.39 -4.58 15.34
CA GLU A 45 16.02 -4.61 16.66
C GLU A 45 16.29 -3.21 17.24
N ARG A 46 16.30 -2.15 16.43
CA ARG A 46 16.53 -0.76 16.91
C ARG A 46 15.40 -0.21 17.76
N THR A 47 14.26 -0.83 17.72
CA THR A 47 13.09 -0.47 18.54
C THR A 47 12.99 -1.27 19.84
N SER A 48 13.79 -2.29 20.05
CA SER A 48 13.68 -3.24 21.18
C SER A 48 13.71 -2.59 22.57
N GLY A 49 14.36 -1.45 22.72
CA GLY A 49 14.41 -0.68 23.98
C GLY A 49 13.28 0.34 24.15
N GLN A 50 12.34 0.45 23.22
CA GLN A 50 11.26 1.44 23.25
C GLN A 50 9.98 0.83 23.76
N LYS A 51 9.24 1.53 24.66
CA LYS A 51 7.98 1.03 25.22
C LYS A 51 6.82 0.99 24.21
N ASN A 52 6.78 1.95 23.30
CA ASN A 52 5.70 2.12 22.31
C ASN A 52 6.31 2.16 20.92
N TRP A 53 6.91 1.06 20.50
CA TRP A 53 7.49 0.97 19.16
C TRP A 53 6.45 0.59 18.12
N GLN A 54 6.69 1.03 16.89
CA GLN A 54 5.87 0.70 15.72
C GLN A 54 6.74 0.41 14.52
N HIS A 55 6.31 -0.57 13.72
CA HIS A 55 6.90 -0.85 12.42
C HIS A 55 5.83 -0.74 11.34
N PHE A 56 6.16 -0.07 10.23
CA PHE A 56 5.36 -0.06 9.02
C PHE A 56 6.15 -0.71 7.91
N TYR A 57 5.54 -1.65 7.22
CA TYR A 57 6.10 -2.36 6.08
C TYR A 57 5.29 -1.99 4.84
N LEU A 58 5.96 -1.42 3.83
CA LEU A 58 5.35 -0.95 2.60
C LEU A 58 6.08 -1.60 1.43
N SER A 59 5.35 -2.20 0.51
CA SER A 59 5.90 -2.74 -0.73
C SER A 59 4.79 -3.12 -1.69
N THR A 60 5.15 -3.32 -2.95
CA THR A 60 4.34 -4.06 -3.91
C THR A 60 4.74 -5.53 -3.82
N PRO A 61 3.82 -6.48 -3.59
CA PRO A 61 4.16 -7.89 -3.52
C PRO A 61 4.67 -8.39 -4.87
N THR A 62 5.78 -9.10 -4.88
CA THR A 62 6.41 -9.65 -6.09
C THR A 62 6.28 -11.16 -6.17
N ILE A 63 6.39 -11.86 -5.06
CA ILE A 63 6.36 -13.32 -4.97
C ILE A 63 5.47 -13.71 -3.78
N ASP A 64 4.64 -14.74 -3.97
CA ASP A 64 3.81 -15.28 -2.90
C ASP A 64 4.69 -15.88 -1.79
N ASP A 65 4.22 -15.77 -0.55
CA ASP A 65 4.87 -16.29 0.67
C ASP A 65 6.25 -15.70 0.98
N ILE A 66 6.62 -14.58 0.34
CA ILE A 66 7.88 -13.87 0.57
C ILE A 66 7.62 -12.36 0.73
N GLY A 67 8.52 -11.66 1.42
CA GLY A 67 8.50 -10.20 1.54
C GLY A 67 7.22 -9.69 2.17
N ILE A 68 6.59 -8.69 1.56
CA ILE A 68 5.37 -8.05 2.08
C ILE A 68 4.18 -9.00 2.11
N ASN A 69 4.13 -9.98 1.18
CA ASN A 69 3.04 -10.97 1.16
C ASN A 69 3.03 -11.82 2.44
N LEU A 70 4.21 -12.26 2.90
CA LEU A 70 4.35 -13.00 4.16
C LEU A 70 3.89 -12.16 5.36
N TYR A 71 4.30 -10.90 5.46
CA TYR A 71 3.86 -9.99 6.53
C TYR A 71 2.34 -9.75 6.49
N TYR A 72 1.75 -9.67 5.29
CA TYR A 72 0.31 -9.53 5.15
C TYR A 72 -0.45 -10.77 5.63
N GLN A 73 0.05 -11.97 5.30
CA GLN A 73 -0.55 -13.23 5.77
C GLN A 73 -0.54 -13.37 7.29
N ASP A 74 0.49 -12.86 7.96
CA ASP A 74 0.61 -12.86 9.43
C ASP A 74 -0.17 -11.71 10.11
N SER A 75 -0.82 -10.85 9.31
CA SER A 75 -1.60 -9.71 9.79
C SER A 75 -3.09 -10.02 9.92
N THR A 76 -3.88 -9.01 10.31
CA THR A 76 -5.35 -9.10 10.31
C THR A 76 -5.95 -9.18 8.91
N GLN A 77 -5.14 -8.98 7.85
CA GLN A 77 -5.54 -9.02 6.44
C GLN A 77 -6.69 -8.08 6.12
N ASP A 78 -6.69 -6.91 6.75
CA ASP A 78 -7.73 -5.90 6.55
C ASP A 78 -7.65 -5.33 5.14
N ASN A 79 -8.82 -5.14 4.52
CA ASN A 79 -8.97 -4.49 3.24
C ASN A 79 -9.63 -3.12 3.40
N PHE A 80 -9.32 -2.22 2.48
CA PHE A 80 -9.90 -0.89 2.49
C PHE A 80 -11.20 -0.85 1.69
N PHE A 81 -12.30 -0.45 2.35
CA PHE A 81 -13.62 -0.35 1.75
C PHE A 81 -14.03 1.11 1.56
N PHE A 82 -14.73 1.38 0.46
CA PHE A 82 -15.29 2.68 0.14
C PHE A 82 -16.81 2.62 0.06
N PRO A 83 -17.53 3.65 0.51
CA PRO A 83 -18.96 3.71 0.27
C PRO A 83 -19.24 3.94 -1.22
N CYS A 84 -20.06 3.08 -1.81
CA CYS A 84 -20.50 3.25 -3.19
C CYS A 84 -21.29 4.56 -3.33
N PRO A 85 -20.92 5.47 -4.27
CA PRO A 85 -21.64 6.73 -4.43
C PRO A 85 -23.08 6.60 -4.94
N HIS A 86 -23.45 5.41 -5.45
CA HIS A 86 -24.80 5.17 -5.99
C HIS A 86 -25.75 4.54 -4.97
N CYS A 87 -25.28 3.59 -4.16
CA CYS A 87 -26.14 2.83 -3.24
C CYS A 87 -25.68 2.87 -1.78
N GLY A 88 -24.51 3.48 -1.47
CA GLY A 88 -23.96 3.58 -0.12
C GLY A 88 -23.38 2.30 0.45
N GLN A 89 -23.45 1.18 -0.26
CA GLN A 89 -22.84 -0.08 0.19
C GLN A 89 -21.33 0.03 0.21
N GLN A 90 -20.68 -0.64 1.17
CA GLN A 90 -19.23 -0.73 1.24
C GLN A 90 -18.72 -1.65 0.11
N ILE A 91 -17.80 -1.13 -0.68
CA ILE A 91 -17.20 -1.85 -1.82
C ILE A 91 -15.67 -1.84 -1.68
N GLU A 92 -15.06 -2.96 -2.03
CA GLU A 92 -13.62 -3.05 -2.22
C GLU A 92 -13.26 -2.72 -3.67
N LEU A 93 -12.22 -1.90 -3.87
CA LEU A 93 -11.70 -1.60 -5.19
C LEU A 93 -10.55 -2.56 -5.50
N VAL A 94 -10.83 -3.57 -6.30
CA VAL A 94 -9.84 -4.58 -6.73
C VAL A 94 -9.33 -4.22 -8.13
N PHE A 95 -8.01 -4.08 -8.26
CA PHE A 95 -7.36 -3.87 -9.55
C PHE A 95 -7.05 -5.23 -10.20
N PRO A 96 -7.25 -5.42 -11.52
CA PRO A 96 -7.81 -4.45 -12.49
C PRO A 96 -9.34 -4.51 -12.62
N GLU A 97 -10.03 -5.40 -11.90
CA GLU A 97 -11.44 -5.75 -12.10
C GLU A 97 -12.36 -4.55 -11.87
N SER A 98 -12.04 -3.70 -10.89
CA SER A 98 -12.81 -2.50 -10.58
C SER A 98 -12.51 -1.33 -11.51
N LEU A 99 -11.46 -1.42 -12.34
CA LEU A 99 -11.05 -0.34 -13.24
C LEU A 99 -11.69 -0.53 -14.62
N ARG A 100 -12.53 0.43 -15.01
CA ARG A 100 -13.04 0.52 -16.38
C ARG A 100 -12.55 1.82 -17.00
N ALA A 101 -11.59 1.72 -17.92
CA ALA A 101 -11.13 2.84 -18.72
C ALA A 101 -11.86 2.87 -20.07
N THR A 102 -12.52 3.97 -20.39
CA THR A 102 -13.02 4.23 -21.74
C THR A 102 -11.93 4.97 -22.52
N ILE A 103 -11.23 4.27 -23.39
CA ILE A 103 -10.29 4.91 -24.34
C ILE A 103 -11.12 5.68 -25.34
N ARG A 104 -11.13 7.00 -25.26
CA ARG A 104 -11.60 7.85 -26.36
C ARG A 104 -10.55 7.82 -27.46
N THR A 105 -10.80 7.05 -28.51
CA THR A 105 -10.10 7.28 -29.78
C THR A 105 -10.43 8.70 -30.25
N PRO A 106 -9.45 9.57 -30.55
CA PRO A 106 -9.76 10.88 -31.12
C PRO A 106 -10.42 10.65 -32.48
N ARG A 107 -11.70 10.98 -32.59
CA ARG A 107 -12.37 11.07 -33.88
C ARG A 107 -11.69 12.19 -34.67
N ARG A 108 -11.10 11.85 -35.80
CA ARG A 108 -10.79 12.84 -36.85
C ARG A 108 -12.08 13.60 -37.15
N SER A 109 -12.00 14.89 -36.99
CA SER A 109 -12.91 15.96 -37.42
C SER A 109 -14.32 15.55 -37.86
N ALA A 110 -15.29 15.70 -36.95
CA ALA A 110 -16.68 16.03 -37.25
C ALA A 110 -17.19 16.93 -36.14
N THR A 111 -17.88 17.99 -36.49
CA THR A 111 -18.50 19.08 -35.75
C THR A 111 -19.02 18.75 -34.33
N PRO A 112 -18.97 19.72 -33.39
CA PRO A 112 -19.31 19.46 -31.98
C PRO A 112 -20.81 19.37 -31.78
N THR A 113 -21.28 18.18 -31.46
CA THR A 113 -22.58 18.02 -30.81
C THR A 113 -22.34 17.46 -29.40
N SER A 114 -22.87 18.18 -28.44
CA SER A 114 -22.75 17.93 -27.02
C SER A 114 -23.28 16.56 -26.62
N SER A 115 -22.45 15.75 -26.00
CA SER A 115 -22.90 14.64 -25.14
C SER A 115 -21.75 14.27 -24.20
N ALA A 116 -21.80 14.80 -23.00
CA ALA A 116 -20.99 14.36 -21.88
C ALA A 116 -21.37 12.90 -21.55
N ARG A 117 -20.45 11.95 -21.78
CA ARG A 117 -20.60 10.59 -21.28
C ARG A 117 -19.92 10.48 -19.93
N SER A 118 -20.75 10.25 -18.93
CA SER A 118 -20.35 9.93 -17.57
C SER A 118 -19.54 8.64 -17.50
N VAL A 119 -18.45 8.67 -16.74
CA VAL A 119 -17.72 7.48 -16.31
C VAL A 119 -18.64 6.68 -15.37
N ARG A 120 -19.07 5.49 -15.77
CA ARG A 120 -19.80 4.58 -14.86
C ARG A 120 -18.79 3.63 -14.24
N LEU A 121 -18.58 3.78 -12.94
CA LEU A 121 -18.00 2.74 -12.10
C LEU A 121 -19.08 1.68 -11.87
N HIS A 122 -18.88 0.46 -12.35
CA HIS A 122 -19.71 -0.67 -12.02
C HIS A 122 -19.04 -1.41 -10.87
N SER A 123 -19.70 -1.43 -9.72
CA SER A 123 -19.32 -2.28 -8.60
C SER A 123 -19.70 -3.73 -8.91
N ILE A 124 -18.73 -4.62 -8.87
CA ILE A 124 -19.00 -6.06 -8.91
C ILE A 124 -18.98 -6.52 -7.46
N THR A 125 -20.14 -6.86 -6.91
CA THR A 125 -20.25 -7.51 -5.61
C THR A 125 -19.80 -8.96 -5.74
N LYS A 126 -18.74 -9.31 -5.02
CA LYS A 126 -18.36 -10.71 -4.82
C LYS A 126 -19.39 -11.36 -3.88
N PRO A 127 -19.98 -12.54 -4.20
CA PRO A 127 -20.85 -13.22 -3.26
C PRO A 127 -20.04 -13.65 -2.02
N SER A 128 -20.58 -13.36 -0.84
CA SER A 128 -20.02 -13.82 0.43
C SER A 128 -19.95 -15.35 0.44
N PRO A 129 -18.88 -15.97 0.93
CA PRO A 129 -18.88 -17.39 1.18
C PRO A 129 -19.91 -17.68 2.28
N SER A 130 -20.88 -18.55 1.96
CA SER A 130 -21.80 -19.12 2.94
C SER A 130 -21.02 -20.00 3.91
N PHE A 131 -21.07 -19.68 5.20
CA PHE A 131 -20.68 -20.57 6.28
C PHE A 131 -21.76 -21.62 6.49
#